data_bae0ceaced0c18b39cd6cb3a65f85ed9
#
_entry.id   bae0ceaced0c18b39cd6cb3a65f85ed9
#
_cell.length_a   1.000
_cell.length_b   1.000
_cell.length_c   1.000
_cell.angle_alpha   90.00
_cell.angle_beta   90.00
_cell.angle_gamma   90.00
#
_symmetry.space_group_name_H-M   'P 1'
#
loop_
_entity.id
_entity.type
_entity.pdbx_description
1 polymer ?
#
loop_
_entity_poly.entity_id
_entity_poly.type
_entity_poly.pdbx_seq_one_letter_code
_entity_poly.pdbx_strand_id
1 'polypeptide(L)'
;LISQIMLAPALAALVTRLFTREGLVKSGFQFNFFEQRFLFLFGWFGTSILALLGAVIYFLVFRDNFDPNMTNFVASYSESAANAGTQITPVEIVAGVKTDLLIKFFTAAVLDVINAFGEEWGFRAYLLPKLFRKIGTIPAMLISGFASGLWYAPLVAIGYYYGEGNSGFPVVNILAMCVFVTITGVIYSFLTLRT
;
A
#
# COMPACT_ATOMS: atom_id res chain seq x y z
N LEU A 1 -12.26 5.91 -9.30
CA LEU A 1 -12.60 4.47 -9.26
C LEU A 1 -11.74 3.72 -8.24
N ILE A 2 -10.41 3.86 -8.27
CA ILE A 2 -9.49 3.14 -7.35
C ILE A 2 -9.72 3.54 -5.90
N SER A 3 -9.84 4.83 -5.60
CA SER A 3 -10.17 5.32 -4.26
C SER A 3 -11.47 4.74 -3.71
N GLN A 4 -12.46 4.50 -4.56
CA GLN A 4 -13.72 3.86 -4.17
C GLN A 4 -13.54 2.38 -3.82
N ILE A 5 -12.67 1.67 -4.57
CA ILE A 5 -12.34 0.28 -4.28
C ILE A 5 -11.66 0.17 -2.92
N MET A 6 -10.75 1.08 -2.57
CA MET A 6 -10.06 1.08 -1.28
C MET A 6 -10.99 1.29 -0.06
N LEU A 7 -12.16 1.89 -0.24
CA LEU A 7 -13.17 2.04 0.81
C LEU A 7 -14.05 0.78 1.00
N ALA A 8 -14.07 -0.13 0.04
CA ALA A 8 -14.96 -1.30 0.08
C ALA A 8 -14.72 -2.24 1.28
N PRO A 9 -13.48 -2.51 1.76
CA PRO A 9 -13.26 -3.28 2.98
C PRO A 9 -13.89 -2.64 4.22
N ALA A 10 -13.85 -1.30 4.33
CA ALA A 10 -14.52 -0.58 5.41
C ALA A 10 -16.05 -0.71 5.31
N LEU A 11 -16.61 -0.58 4.12
CA LEU A 11 -18.03 -0.76 3.89
C LEU A 11 -18.47 -2.20 4.23
N ALA A 12 -17.70 -3.20 3.82
CA ALA A 12 -17.95 -4.60 4.17
C ALA A 12 -17.93 -4.82 5.68
N ALA A 13 -16.96 -4.23 6.39
CA ALA A 13 -16.89 -4.28 7.85
C ALA A 13 -18.10 -3.60 8.50
N LEU A 14 -18.50 -2.43 7.99
CA LEU A 14 -19.69 -1.70 8.48
C LEU A 14 -20.96 -2.51 8.30
N VAL A 15 -21.19 -3.02 7.09
CA VAL A 15 -22.35 -3.85 6.77
C VAL A 15 -22.39 -5.09 7.67
N THR A 16 -21.26 -5.78 7.84
CA THR A 16 -21.19 -6.96 8.71
C THR A 16 -21.51 -6.59 10.16
N ARG A 17 -20.98 -5.47 10.69
CA ARG A 17 -21.30 -4.99 12.05
C ARG A 17 -22.78 -4.69 12.24
N LEU A 18 -23.44 -4.14 11.23
CA LEU A 18 -24.89 -3.90 11.27
C LEU A 18 -25.67 -5.20 11.33
N PHE A 19 -25.35 -6.19 10.49
CA PHE A 19 -26.01 -7.49 10.49
C PHE A 19 -25.75 -8.30 11.77
N THR A 20 -24.53 -8.25 12.31
CA THR A 20 -24.15 -8.95 13.54
C THR A 20 -24.52 -8.19 14.81
N ARG A 21 -25.10 -7.00 14.69
CA ARG A 21 -25.50 -6.12 15.81
C ARG A 21 -24.37 -5.81 16.78
N GLU A 22 -23.13 -5.75 16.30
CA GLU A 22 -21.93 -5.49 17.13
C GLU A 22 -21.79 -4.02 17.54
N GLY A 23 -22.49 -3.11 16.87
CA GLY A 23 -22.37 -1.67 17.07
C GLY A 23 -21.00 -1.12 16.65
N LEU A 24 -20.77 0.17 16.91
CA LEU A 24 -19.54 0.90 16.56
C LEU A 24 -18.61 1.18 17.76
N VAL A 25 -19.05 0.86 18.97
CA VAL A 25 -18.36 1.22 20.23
C VAL A 25 -16.94 0.64 20.34
N LYS A 26 -16.66 -0.49 19.68
CA LYS A 26 -15.33 -1.13 19.65
C LYS A 26 -14.77 -1.14 18.23
N SER A 27 -14.85 -0.02 17.55
CA SER A 27 -14.47 0.07 16.14
C SER A 27 -12.97 0.38 15.90
N GLY A 28 -12.15 0.44 16.95
CA GLY A 28 -10.73 0.75 16.83
C GLY A 28 -10.39 2.24 16.68
N PHE A 29 -11.37 3.12 16.91
CA PHE A 29 -11.15 4.57 16.92
C PHE A 29 -10.64 5.03 18.29
N GLN A 30 -9.37 4.81 18.58
CA GLN A 30 -8.72 5.39 19.76
C GLN A 30 -7.53 6.22 19.27
N PHE A 31 -7.53 7.51 19.56
CA PHE A 31 -6.49 8.44 19.12
C PHE A 31 -5.67 8.88 20.35
N ASN A 32 -4.59 8.13 20.65
CA ASN A 32 -3.65 8.47 21.73
C ASN A 32 -2.35 9.03 21.16
N PHE A 33 -2.43 10.08 20.33
CA PHE A 33 -1.29 10.63 19.59
C PHE A 33 -0.10 11.00 20.50
N PHE A 34 -0.34 11.67 21.61
CA PHE A 34 0.74 12.15 22.49
C PHE A 34 1.48 11.02 23.20
N GLU A 35 0.78 9.97 23.60
CA GLU A 35 1.39 8.81 24.27
C GLU A 35 2.16 7.92 23.30
N GLN A 36 1.69 7.86 22.05
CA GLN A 36 2.19 6.92 21.05
C GLN A 36 2.89 7.62 19.86
N ARG A 37 3.34 8.86 20.04
CA ARG A 37 3.95 9.67 18.98
C ARG A 37 5.05 8.97 18.17
N PHE A 38 5.87 8.12 18.83
CA PHE A 38 6.92 7.37 18.14
C PHE A 38 6.35 6.28 17.21
N LEU A 39 5.24 5.64 17.56
CA LEU A 39 4.57 4.66 16.71
C LEU A 39 3.93 5.36 15.50
N PHE A 40 3.35 6.55 15.69
CA PHE A 40 2.85 7.36 14.58
C PHE A 40 3.97 7.83 13.64
N LEU A 41 5.09 8.30 14.17
CA LEU A 41 6.26 8.67 13.36
C LEU A 41 6.83 7.46 12.62
N PHE A 42 6.89 6.30 13.27
CA PHE A 42 7.32 5.08 12.62
C PHE A 42 6.34 4.63 11.53
N GLY A 43 5.03 4.71 11.76
CA GLY A 43 4.01 4.43 10.75
C GLY A 43 4.13 5.38 9.55
N TRP A 44 4.40 6.67 9.80
CA TRP A 44 4.53 7.68 8.76
C TRP A 44 5.79 7.51 7.91
N PHE A 45 6.96 7.49 8.54
CA PHE A 45 8.24 7.51 7.84
C PHE A 45 8.89 6.13 7.73
N GLY A 46 8.63 5.23 8.66
CA GLY A 46 9.30 3.93 8.73
C GLY A 46 9.04 3.06 7.52
N THR A 47 7.80 3.02 7.02
CA THR A 47 7.44 2.28 5.81
C THR A 47 8.10 2.83 4.56
N SER A 48 8.18 4.16 4.43
CA SER A 48 8.87 4.82 3.32
C SER A 48 10.38 4.56 3.37
N ILE A 49 10.99 4.59 4.56
CA ILE A 49 12.41 4.26 4.77
C ILE A 49 12.67 2.79 4.43
N LEU A 50 11.81 1.88 4.85
CA LEU A 50 11.94 0.46 4.51
C LEU A 50 11.82 0.22 3.00
N ALA A 51 10.93 0.93 2.32
CA ALA A 51 10.81 0.86 0.87
C ALA A 51 12.07 1.38 0.16
N LEU A 52 12.65 2.49 0.63
CA LEU A 52 13.92 3.02 0.11
C LEU A 52 15.07 2.03 0.34
N LEU A 53 15.18 1.45 1.54
CA LEU A 53 16.19 0.43 1.84
C LEU A 53 16.01 -0.80 0.94
N GLY A 54 14.77 -1.24 0.72
CA GLY A 54 14.45 -2.33 -0.22
C GLY A 54 14.90 -2.01 -1.64
N ALA A 55 14.66 -0.80 -2.12
CA ALA A 55 15.12 -0.35 -3.43
C ALA A 55 16.66 -0.32 -3.53
N VAL A 56 17.34 0.18 -2.49
CA VAL A 56 18.81 0.17 -2.42
C VAL A 56 19.34 -1.26 -2.49
N ILE A 57 18.80 -2.18 -1.69
CA ILE A 57 19.20 -3.60 -1.69
C ILE A 57 18.96 -4.22 -3.07
N TYR A 58 17.79 -3.96 -3.68
CA TYR A 58 17.46 -4.45 -5.02
C TYR A 58 18.50 -4.03 -6.04
N PHE A 59 18.85 -2.74 -6.12
CA PHE A 59 19.82 -2.25 -7.09
C PHE A 59 21.28 -2.60 -6.74
N LEU A 60 21.58 -2.95 -5.49
CA LEU A 60 22.89 -3.52 -5.14
C LEU A 60 23.03 -4.96 -5.65
N VAL A 61 21.94 -5.73 -5.64
CA VAL A 61 21.92 -7.12 -6.13
C VAL A 61 21.80 -7.15 -7.65
N PHE A 62 20.91 -6.34 -8.22
CA PHE A 62 20.61 -6.29 -9.66
C PHE A 62 21.12 -4.98 -10.25
N ARG A 63 22.44 -4.83 -10.31
CA ARG A 63 23.09 -3.57 -10.73
C ARG A 63 22.74 -3.16 -12.15
N ASP A 64 22.55 -4.12 -13.04
CA ASP A 64 22.22 -3.87 -14.45
C ASP A 64 20.82 -3.26 -14.64
N ASN A 65 19.96 -3.36 -13.63
CA ASN A 65 18.64 -2.75 -13.64
C ASN A 65 18.64 -1.30 -13.13
N PHE A 66 19.80 -0.82 -12.62
CA PHE A 66 19.91 0.55 -12.14
C PHE A 66 20.12 1.53 -13.29
N ASP A 67 19.09 2.29 -13.60
CA ASP A 67 19.13 3.37 -14.59
C ASP A 67 18.93 4.73 -13.89
N PRO A 68 20.01 5.48 -13.61
CA PRO A 68 19.95 6.77 -12.94
C PRO A 68 19.27 7.85 -13.80
N ASN A 69 19.19 7.66 -15.11
CA ASN A 69 18.55 8.57 -16.06
C ASN A 69 17.09 8.24 -16.30
N MET A 70 16.59 7.10 -15.73
CA MET A 70 15.21 6.63 -15.93
C MET A 70 14.83 6.53 -17.42
N THR A 71 15.76 6.06 -18.27
CA THR A 71 15.64 6.12 -19.74
C THR A 71 14.33 5.55 -20.26
N ASN A 72 13.95 4.34 -19.81
CA ASN A 72 12.71 3.70 -20.23
C ASN A 72 11.46 4.46 -19.73
N PHE A 73 11.51 4.98 -18.50
CA PHE A 73 10.41 5.76 -17.94
C PHE A 73 10.24 7.09 -18.68
N VAL A 74 11.34 7.79 -18.94
CA VAL A 74 11.34 9.05 -19.68
C VAL A 74 10.80 8.83 -21.10
N ALA A 75 11.21 7.77 -21.79
CA ALA A 75 10.74 7.46 -23.12
C ALA A 75 9.21 7.23 -23.15
N SER A 76 8.69 6.35 -22.28
CA SER A 76 7.25 6.06 -22.20
C SER A 76 6.41 7.26 -21.77
N TYR A 77 6.94 8.08 -20.86
CA TYR A 77 6.24 9.29 -20.41
C TYR A 77 6.22 10.37 -21.51
N SER A 78 7.34 10.55 -22.23
CA SER A 78 7.43 11.50 -23.36
C SER A 78 6.47 11.12 -24.47
N GLU A 79 6.34 9.82 -24.79
CA GLU A 79 5.39 9.32 -25.78
C GLU A 79 3.95 9.58 -25.34
N SER A 80 3.62 9.30 -24.08
CA SER A 80 2.28 9.56 -23.53
C SER A 80 1.93 11.06 -23.53
N ALA A 81 2.90 11.92 -23.18
CA ALA A 81 2.74 13.37 -23.20
C ALA A 81 2.53 13.90 -24.64
N ALA A 82 3.30 13.38 -25.60
CA ALA A 82 3.17 13.75 -27.01
C ALA A 82 1.78 13.37 -27.56
N ASN A 83 1.28 12.18 -27.21
CA ASN A 83 -0.06 11.73 -27.57
C ASN A 83 -1.17 12.62 -26.95
N ALA A 84 -0.88 13.24 -25.80
CA ALA A 84 -1.76 14.21 -25.15
C ALA A 84 -1.57 15.66 -25.67
N GLY A 85 -0.72 15.86 -26.67
CA GLY A 85 -0.43 17.18 -27.25
C GLY A 85 0.50 18.07 -26.41
N THR A 86 1.19 17.50 -25.44
CA THR A 86 2.10 18.23 -24.53
C THR A 86 3.54 17.85 -24.83
N GLN A 87 4.43 18.84 -25.04
CA GLN A 87 5.86 18.62 -25.17
C GLN A 87 6.54 18.87 -23.82
N ILE A 88 7.17 17.84 -23.28
CA ILE A 88 7.92 17.91 -22.01
C ILE A 88 9.34 17.37 -22.27
N THR A 89 10.34 18.06 -21.79
CA THR A 89 11.72 17.62 -21.97
C THR A 89 12.09 16.50 -20.98
N PRO A 90 13.03 15.60 -21.32
CA PRO A 90 13.53 14.58 -20.41
C PRO A 90 13.99 15.11 -19.05
N VAL A 91 14.60 16.29 -19.04
CA VAL A 91 15.07 16.93 -17.81
C VAL A 91 13.90 17.34 -16.91
N GLU A 92 12.85 17.90 -17.47
CA GLU A 92 11.62 18.27 -16.74
C GLU A 92 10.92 17.05 -16.19
N ILE A 93 10.88 15.93 -16.94
CA ILE A 93 10.29 14.67 -16.48
C ILE A 93 11.04 14.15 -15.25
N VAL A 94 12.37 14.04 -15.33
CA VAL A 94 13.20 13.55 -14.21
C VAL A 94 13.11 14.47 -12.99
N ALA A 95 13.14 15.79 -13.21
CA ALA A 95 12.97 16.77 -12.14
C ALA A 95 11.59 16.66 -11.49
N GLY A 96 10.55 16.51 -12.29
CA GLY A 96 9.16 16.31 -11.83
C GLY A 96 9.03 15.07 -10.96
N VAL A 97 9.56 13.91 -11.38
CA VAL A 97 9.55 12.66 -10.60
C VAL A 97 10.26 12.83 -9.26
N LYS A 98 11.45 13.44 -9.26
CA LYS A 98 12.21 13.69 -8.01
C LYS A 98 11.42 14.59 -7.05
N THR A 99 10.82 15.64 -7.57
CA THR A 99 10.00 16.57 -6.78
C THR A 99 8.76 15.87 -6.23
N ASP A 100 8.06 15.08 -7.04
CA ASP A 100 6.88 14.32 -6.64
C ASP A 100 7.20 13.29 -5.55
N LEU A 101 8.29 12.55 -5.70
CA LEU A 101 8.76 11.61 -4.68
C LEU A 101 9.08 12.31 -3.35
N LEU A 102 9.75 13.47 -3.40
CA LEU A 102 10.05 14.26 -2.21
C LEU A 102 8.77 14.75 -1.53
N ILE A 103 7.85 15.32 -2.30
CA ILE A 103 6.57 15.79 -1.77
C ILE A 103 5.80 14.62 -1.15
N LYS A 104 5.67 13.51 -1.86
CA LYS A 104 4.95 12.32 -1.38
C LYS A 104 5.57 11.72 -0.12
N PHE A 105 6.89 11.73 0.01
CA PHE A 105 7.54 11.25 1.23
C PHE A 105 7.03 11.96 2.49
N PHE A 106 6.75 13.27 2.39
CA PHE A 106 6.25 14.05 3.52
C PHE A 106 4.72 14.11 3.60
N THR A 107 4.02 14.01 2.50
CA THR A 107 2.57 14.29 2.43
C THR A 107 1.68 13.07 2.24
N ALA A 108 2.23 11.92 1.79
CA ALA A 108 1.43 10.74 1.45
C ALA A 108 0.54 10.28 2.60
N ALA A 109 1.05 10.27 3.84
CA ALA A 109 0.27 9.87 5.00
C ALA A 109 -0.98 10.74 5.24
N VAL A 110 -0.96 12.01 4.81
CA VAL A 110 -2.11 12.93 4.90
C VAL A 110 -3.01 12.82 3.68
N LEU A 111 -2.41 12.77 2.48
CA LEU A 111 -3.17 12.77 1.23
C LEU A 111 -3.91 11.44 1.01
N ASP A 112 -3.28 10.33 1.40
CA ASP A 112 -3.84 8.99 1.23
C ASP A 112 -4.62 8.48 2.45
N VAL A 113 -4.76 9.30 3.52
CA VAL A 113 -5.39 8.88 4.77
C VAL A 113 -6.79 8.30 4.57
N ILE A 114 -7.60 8.89 3.70
CA ILE A 114 -8.97 8.42 3.45
C ILE A 114 -8.97 7.04 2.79
N ASN A 115 -8.10 6.85 1.80
CA ASN A 115 -7.97 5.60 1.06
C ASN A 115 -7.40 4.50 1.96
N ALA A 116 -6.29 4.78 2.62
CA ALA A 116 -5.64 3.87 3.56
C ALA A 116 -6.57 3.51 4.74
N PHE A 117 -7.31 4.47 5.26
CA PHE A 117 -8.29 4.25 6.32
C PHE A 117 -9.35 3.24 5.92
N GLY A 118 -9.89 3.31 4.70
CA GLY A 118 -10.91 2.38 4.23
C GLY A 118 -10.43 0.93 4.25
N GLU A 119 -9.22 0.70 3.79
CA GLU A 119 -8.61 -0.63 3.78
C GLU A 119 -8.22 -1.08 5.20
N GLU A 120 -7.49 -0.25 5.94
CA GLU A 120 -7.00 -0.60 7.26
C GLU A 120 -8.12 -0.82 8.27
N TRP A 121 -9.21 -0.07 8.18
CA TRP A 121 -10.36 -0.29 9.04
C TRP A 121 -11.03 -1.64 8.79
N GLY A 122 -11.13 -2.07 7.53
CA GLY A 122 -11.66 -3.38 7.18
C GLY A 122 -10.76 -4.53 7.65
N PHE A 123 -9.48 -4.50 7.30
CA PHE A 123 -8.56 -5.61 7.56
C PHE A 123 -7.96 -5.58 8.96
N ARG A 124 -7.53 -4.42 9.48
CA ARG A 124 -6.80 -4.32 10.76
C ARG A 124 -7.71 -4.00 11.94
N ALA A 125 -8.68 -3.11 11.78
CA ALA A 125 -9.57 -2.78 12.89
C ALA A 125 -10.76 -3.76 13.03
N TYR A 126 -11.15 -4.47 11.97
CA TYR A 126 -12.28 -5.42 12.01
C TYR A 126 -11.84 -6.89 11.93
N LEU A 127 -11.19 -7.30 10.83
CA LEU A 127 -10.85 -8.71 10.57
C LEU A 127 -9.77 -9.22 11.53
N LEU A 128 -8.67 -8.50 11.68
CA LEU A 128 -7.51 -8.91 12.50
C LEU A 128 -7.87 -9.21 13.96
N PRO A 129 -8.61 -8.38 14.70
CA PRO A 129 -8.97 -8.68 16.09
C PRO A 129 -9.87 -9.91 16.22
N LYS A 130 -10.71 -10.19 15.24
CA LYS A 130 -11.56 -11.37 15.22
C LYS A 130 -10.77 -12.65 14.97
N LEU A 131 -9.82 -12.61 14.05
CA LEU A 131 -8.89 -13.71 13.80
C LEU A 131 -7.98 -13.93 15.00
N PHE A 132 -7.42 -12.86 15.57
CA PHE A 132 -6.55 -12.92 16.75
C PHE A 132 -7.18 -13.71 17.91
N ARG A 133 -8.47 -13.46 18.19
CA ARG A 133 -9.19 -14.18 19.26
C ARG A 133 -9.39 -15.67 18.99
N LYS A 134 -9.38 -16.10 17.73
CA LYS A 134 -9.67 -17.49 17.33
C LYS A 134 -8.42 -18.32 17.12
N ILE A 135 -7.38 -17.75 16.52
CA ILE A 135 -6.22 -18.49 16.01
C ILE A 135 -4.86 -17.96 16.52
N GLY A 136 -4.87 -16.95 17.41
CA GLY A 136 -3.66 -16.33 17.93
C GLY A 136 -3.03 -15.28 17.02
N THR A 137 -1.94 -14.67 17.51
CA THR A 137 -1.35 -13.45 16.91
C THR A 137 -0.76 -13.70 15.51
N ILE A 138 0.20 -14.63 15.41
CA ILE A 138 0.96 -14.83 14.16
C ILE A 138 0.07 -15.30 13.00
N PRO A 139 -0.75 -16.35 13.16
CA PRO A 139 -1.65 -16.77 12.08
C PRO A 139 -2.65 -15.67 11.69
N ALA A 140 -3.15 -14.90 12.66
CA ALA A 140 -4.09 -13.82 12.40
C ALA A 140 -3.45 -12.70 11.53
N MET A 141 -2.21 -12.30 11.82
CA MET A 141 -1.46 -11.34 11.03
C MET A 141 -1.22 -11.83 9.60
N LEU A 142 -0.78 -13.09 9.45
CA LEU A 142 -0.51 -13.67 8.13
C LEU A 142 -1.78 -13.79 7.29
N ILE A 143 -2.87 -14.30 7.86
CA ILE A 143 -4.15 -14.45 7.15
C ILE A 143 -4.76 -13.09 6.80
N SER A 144 -4.73 -12.13 7.72
CA SER A 144 -5.23 -10.78 7.45
C SER A 144 -4.40 -10.07 6.36
N GLY A 145 -3.07 -10.23 6.38
CA GLY A 145 -2.17 -9.69 5.37
C GLY A 145 -2.39 -10.34 3.99
N PHE A 146 -2.53 -11.67 3.96
CA PHE A 146 -2.80 -12.41 2.72
C PHE A 146 -4.17 -12.05 2.13
N ALA A 147 -5.20 -11.94 2.95
CA ALA A 147 -6.54 -11.52 2.52
C ALA A 147 -6.52 -10.09 1.94
N SER A 148 -5.76 -9.17 2.56
CA SER A 148 -5.54 -7.82 2.05
C SER A 148 -4.78 -7.85 0.71
N GLY A 149 -3.76 -8.70 0.55
CA GLY A 149 -3.06 -8.90 -0.71
C GLY A 149 -3.96 -9.44 -1.84
N LEU A 150 -4.81 -10.42 -1.53
CA LEU A 150 -5.81 -10.96 -2.46
C LEU A 150 -6.84 -9.91 -2.89
N TRP A 151 -7.13 -8.94 -2.04
CA TRP A 151 -7.99 -7.81 -2.37
C TRP A 151 -7.50 -7.02 -3.59
N TYR A 152 -6.18 -6.94 -3.77
CA TYR A 152 -5.56 -6.28 -4.93
C TYR A 152 -5.55 -7.14 -6.20
N ALA A 153 -5.89 -8.44 -6.13
CA ALA A 153 -5.80 -9.35 -7.27
C ALA A 153 -6.54 -8.87 -8.53
N PRO A 154 -7.77 -8.30 -8.45
CA PRO A 154 -8.45 -7.78 -9.65
C PRO A 154 -7.68 -6.64 -10.33
N LEU A 155 -7.08 -5.71 -9.55
CA LEU A 155 -6.29 -4.60 -10.07
C LEU A 155 -4.97 -5.08 -10.68
N VAL A 156 -4.32 -6.05 -10.04
CA VAL A 156 -3.12 -6.69 -10.57
C VAL A 156 -3.41 -7.44 -11.87
N ALA A 157 -4.57 -8.12 -11.93
CA ALA A 157 -4.98 -8.88 -13.12
C ALA A 157 -5.27 -8.02 -14.36
N ILE A 158 -5.55 -6.73 -14.18
CA ILE A 158 -5.69 -5.76 -15.29
C ILE A 158 -4.41 -4.96 -15.54
N GLY A 159 -3.27 -5.40 -15.00
CA GLY A 159 -1.96 -4.76 -15.24
C GLY A 159 -1.71 -3.46 -14.47
N TYR A 160 -2.59 -3.06 -13.54
CA TYR A 160 -2.52 -1.74 -12.91
C TYR A 160 -1.22 -1.49 -12.13
N TYR A 161 -0.71 -2.50 -11.37
CA TYR A 161 0.49 -2.33 -10.54
C TYR A 161 1.79 -2.75 -11.21
N TYR A 162 1.77 -3.84 -11.96
CA TYR A 162 3.00 -4.47 -12.49
C TYR A 162 3.05 -4.48 -14.02
N GLY A 163 2.03 -3.93 -14.71
CA GLY A 163 1.88 -4.05 -16.15
C GLY A 163 1.57 -5.50 -16.58
N GLU A 164 1.39 -5.69 -17.87
CA GLU A 164 1.01 -6.98 -18.49
C GLU A 164 2.22 -7.68 -19.15
N GLY A 165 3.36 -6.99 -19.25
CA GLY A 165 4.49 -7.40 -20.09
C GLY A 165 5.42 -8.49 -19.54
N ASN A 166 5.17 -9.02 -18.33
CA ASN A 166 6.04 -10.04 -17.75
C ASN A 166 5.51 -11.47 -17.94
N SER A 167 6.45 -12.44 -18.00
CA SER A 167 6.15 -13.86 -18.30
C SER A 167 5.27 -14.58 -17.25
N GLY A 168 5.03 -13.95 -16.12
CA GLY A 168 4.24 -14.54 -15.02
C GLY A 168 2.86 -13.92 -14.86
N PHE A 169 2.49 -12.97 -15.71
CA PHE A 169 1.21 -12.28 -15.66
C PHE A 169 0.01 -13.22 -15.90
N PRO A 170 -1.08 -13.08 -15.15
CA PRO A 170 -1.23 -12.24 -13.94
C PRO A 170 -0.87 -12.96 -12.63
N VAL A 171 -0.66 -14.28 -12.66
CA VAL A 171 -0.59 -15.14 -11.46
C VAL A 171 0.61 -14.79 -10.58
N VAL A 172 1.81 -14.70 -11.18
CA VAL A 172 3.03 -14.38 -10.43
C VAL A 172 2.94 -12.99 -9.81
N ASN A 173 2.34 -12.04 -10.52
CA ASN A 173 2.13 -10.67 -10.04
C ASN A 173 1.16 -10.62 -8.85
N ILE A 174 0.08 -11.41 -8.88
CA ILE A 174 -0.87 -11.55 -7.77
C ILE A 174 -0.17 -12.17 -6.55
N LEU A 175 0.63 -13.22 -6.74
CA LEU A 175 1.39 -13.84 -5.66
C LEU A 175 2.42 -12.88 -5.07
N ALA A 176 3.14 -12.14 -5.90
CA ALA A 176 4.08 -11.12 -5.46
C ALA A 176 3.38 -10.02 -4.62
N MET A 177 2.21 -9.55 -5.08
CA MET A 177 1.39 -8.61 -4.32
C MET A 177 0.95 -9.19 -2.97
N CYS A 178 0.47 -10.45 -2.95
CA CYS A 178 0.09 -11.12 -1.70
C CYS A 178 1.25 -11.21 -0.72
N VAL A 179 2.44 -11.57 -1.18
CA VAL A 179 3.66 -11.63 -0.34
C VAL A 179 4.01 -10.25 0.19
N PHE A 180 4.07 -9.24 -0.69
CA PHE A 180 4.39 -7.86 -0.32
C PHE A 180 3.41 -7.31 0.72
N VAL A 181 2.10 -7.43 0.47
CA VAL A 181 1.05 -6.93 1.39
C VAL A 181 1.00 -7.73 2.68
N THR A 182 1.34 -9.02 2.66
CA THR A 182 1.45 -9.82 3.89
C THR A 182 2.59 -9.33 4.76
N ILE A 183 3.77 -9.10 4.19
CA ILE A 183 4.95 -8.60 4.94
C ILE A 183 4.67 -7.21 5.53
N THR A 184 4.21 -6.27 4.72
CA THR A 184 3.84 -4.92 5.19
C THR A 184 2.67 -4.97 6.17
N GLY A 185 1.71 -5.87 5.94
CA GLY A 185 0.57 -6.12 6.81
C GLY A 185 0.95 -6.62 8.20
N VAL A 186 2.04 -7.38 8.35
CA VAL A 186 2.58 -7.77 9.67
C VAL A 186 3.04 -6.53 10.43
N ILE A 187 3.73 -5.59 9.77
CA ILE A 187 4.18 -4.33 10.40
C ILE A 187 2.98 -3.50 10.87
N TYR A 188 1.98 -3.31 10.00
CA TYR A 188 0.76 -2.56 10.34
C TYR A 188 -0.05 -3.24 11.44
N SER A 189 -0.16 -4.57 11.39
CA SER A 189 -0.83 -5.34 12.44
C SER A 189 -0.13 -5.21 13.78
N PHE A 190 1.21 -5.23 13.80
CA PHE A 190 1.99 -4.99 15.01
C PHE A 190 1.73 -3.59 15.58
N LEU A 191 1.72 -2.56 14.73
CA LEU A 191 1.37 -1.20 15.14
C LEU A 191 -0.04 -1.15 15.73
N THR A 192 -1.03 -1.70 15.04
CA THR A 192 -2.44 -1.73 15.49
C THR A 192 -2.65 -2.44 16.82
N LEU A 193 -1.91 -3.51 17.11
CA LEU A 193 -2.01 -4.24 18.38
C LEU A 193 -1.30 -3.53 19.53
N ARG A 194 -0.44 -2.55 19.25
CA ARG A 194 0.32 -1.76 20.24
C ARG A 194 -0.30 -0.39 20.52
N THR A 195 -1.13 0.12 19.61
CA THR A 195 -1.89 1.37 19.75
C THR A 195 -3.30 1.11 20.25
#